data_674e398e511ca0937dc3d2c4bb7de981
#
_entry.id   674e398e511ca0937dc3d2c4bb7de981
#
_cell.length_a   1.000
_cell.length_b   1.000
_cell.length_c   1.000
_cell.angle_alpha   90.00
_cell.angle_beta   90.00
_cell.angle_gamma   90.00
#
_symmetry.space_group_name_H-M   'P 1'
#
loop_
_entity.id
_entity.type
_entity.pdbx_description
1 polymer ?
#
loop_
_entity_poly.entity_id
_entity_poly.type
_entity_poly.pdbx_seq_one_letter_code
_entity_poly.pdbx_strand_id
1 'polypeptide(L)'
;MGTITQRDLYRMISDVGARGERVVVATVADTRGSTPQRRGAKMLFFENGETAGTVGGGCVEAEVWAEAREAMRSGQSKLHHFTLTADEASEEGMVCGGTMDIFIELVNG
;
A
#
# COMPACT_ATOMS: atom_id res chain seq x y z
N MET A 1 11.96 -8.84 -17.21
CA MET A 1 10.87 -8.11 -16.61
C MET A 1 11.39 -7.06 -15.65
N GLY A 2 11.00 -5.82 -15.82
CA GLY A 2 11.49 -4.74 -15.00
C GLY A 2 10.75 -4.60 -13.68
N THR A 3 11.35 -3.88 -12.75
CA THR A 3 10.71 -3.49 -11.51
C THR A 3 9.67 -2.41 -11.80
N ILE A 4 8.53 -2.45 -11.12
CA ILE A 4 7.52 -1.40 -11.23
C ILE A 4 8.08 -0.13 -10.60
N THR A 5 8.08 0.95 -11.38
CA THR A 5 8.59 2.26 -10.93
C THR A 5 7.44 3.15 -10.46
N GLN A 6 7.78 4.26 -9.80
CA GLN A 6 6.79 5.25 -9.41
C GLN A 6 6.04 5.78 -10.64
N ARG A 7 6.76 5.98 -11.74
CA ARG A 7 6.15 6.44 -12.99
C ARG A 7 5.10 5.43 -13.48
N ASP A 8 5.41 4.14 -13.38
CA ASP A 8 4.47 3.09 -13.77
C ASP A 8 3.21 3.13 -12.92
N LEU A 9 3.35 3.34 -11.62
CA LEU A 9 2.21 3.42 -10.71
C LEU A 9 1.32 4.62 -11.06
N TYR A 10 1.91 5.78 -11.31
CA TYR A 10 1.14 6.96 -11.70
C TYR A 10 0.40 6.75 -13.01
N ARG A 11 1.05 6.07 -13.97
CA ARG A 11 0.41 5.75 -15.23
C ARG A 11 -0.79 4.83 -15.04
N MET A 12 -0.66 3.82 -14.18
CA MET A 12 -1.75 2.91 -13.87
C MET A 12 -2.93 3.64 -13.24
N ILE A 13 -2.67 4.58 -12.35
CA ILE A 13 -3.72 5.39 -11.73
C ILE A 13 -4.45 6.21 -12.80
N SER A 14 -3.70 6.82 -13.70
CA SER A 14 -4.26 7.61 -14.80
C SER A 14 -5.11 6.74 -15.72
N ASP A 15 -4.64 5.56 -16.06
CA ASP A 15 -5.37 4.63 -16.93
C ASP A 15 -6.69 4.19 -16.30
N VAL A 16 -6.68 3.89 -15.02
CA VAL A 16 -7.89 3.52 -14.28
C VAL A 16 -8.90 4.67 -14.32
N GLY A 17 -8.44 5.89 -14.09
CA GLY A 17 -9.29 7.07 -14.16
C GLY A 17 -9.90 7.26 -15.53
N ALA A 18 -9.11 7.05 -16.59
CA ALA A 18 -9.57 7.19 -17.97
C ALA A 18 -10.64 6.15 -18.32
N ARG A 19 -10.62 4.98 -17.67
CA ARG A 19 -11.63 3.94 -17.89
C ARG A 19 -12.86 4.10 -16.98
N GLY A 20 -12.86 5.11 -16.10
CA GLY A 20 -13.95 5.29 -15.14
C GLY A 20 -13.97 4.27 -14.01
N GLU A 21 -12.88 3.56 -13.82
CA GLU A 21 -12.75 2.59 -12.74
C GLU A 21 -12.16 3.23 -11.49
N ARG A 22 -12.20 2.50 -10.37
CA ARG A 22 -11.67 2.99 -9.10
C ARG A 22 -10.41 2.23 -8.73
N VAL A 23 -9.54 2.88 -7.99
CA VAL A 23 -8.34 2.25 -7.46
C VAL A 23 -8.07 2.82 -6.06
N VAL A 24 -7.65 1.96 -5.14
CA VAL A 24 -7.19 2.40 -3.84
C VAL A 24 -5.68 2.53 -3.88
N VAL A 25 -5.17 3.66 -3.43
CA VAL A 25 -3.74 3.93 -3.39
C VAL A 25 -3.30 3.98 -1.93
N ALA A 26 -2.36 3.12 -1.57
CA ALA A 26 -1.73 3.12 -0.26
C ALA A 26 -0.35 3.73 -0.42
N THR A 27 -0.07 4.81 0.30
CA THR A 27 1.21 5.52 0.23
C THR A 27 1.87 5.55 1.59
N VAL A 28 3.13 5.14 1.65
CA VAL A 28 3.92 5.24 2.89
C VAL A 28 4.19 6.73 3.16
N ALA A 29 3.53 7.27 4.18
CA ALA A 29 3.63 8.68 4.53
C ALA A 29 4.80 8.95 5.47
N ASP A 30 5.09 8.02 6.38
CA ASP A 30 6.20 8.17 7.30
C ASP A 30 6.68 6.79 7.77
N THR A 31 7.95 6.71 8.14
CA THR A 31 8.54 5.48 8.65
C THR A 31 9.46 5.80 9.82
N ARG A 32 9.52 4.87 10.79
CA ARG A 32 10.43 4.99 11.93
C ARG A 32 10.99 3.62 12.25
N GLY A 33 12.30 3.56 12.49
CA GLY A 33 13.00 2.32 12.77
C GLY A 33 13.19 1.47 11.53
N SER A 34 13.32 0.16 11.73
CA SER A 34 13.50 -0.77 10.62
C SER A 34 12.19 -1.02 9.92
N THR A 35 12.07 -0.57 8.69
CA THR A 35 10.86 -0.75 7.89
C THR A 35 11.21 -1.32 6.52
N PRO A 36 10.29 -2.08 5.90
CA PRO A 36 10.57 -2.74 4.62
C PRO A 36 10.53 -1.80 3.43
N GLN A 37 9.93 -0.63 3.58
CA GLN A 37 9.82 0.34 2.49
C GLN A 37 10.08 1.74 2.99
N ARG A 38 10.42 2.62 2.05
CA ARG A 38 10.71 4.01 2.34
C ARG A 38 9.46 4.86 2.17
N ARG A 39 9.51 6.05 2.76
CA ARG A 39 8.51 7.07 2.55
C ARG A 39 8.31 7.33 1.06
N GLY A 40 7.07 7.43 0.63
CA GLY A 40 6.73 7.64 -0.76
C GLY A 40 6.41 6.37 -1.54
N ALA A 41 6.75 5.20 -1.01
CA ALA A 41 6.41 3.94 -1.66
C ALA A 41 4.89 3.79 -1.76
N LYS A 42 4.42 3.21 -2.87
CA LYS A 42 2.98 3.09 -3.14
C LYS A 42 2.60 1.68 -3.52
N MET A 43 1.37 1.32 -3.17
CA MET A 43 0.76 0.08 -3.62
C MET A 43 -0.65 0.39 -4.08
N LEU A 44 -1.04 -0.19 -5.22
CA LEU A 44 -2.36 0.02 -5.81
C LEU A 44 -3.19 -1.23 -5.62
N PHE A 45 -4.47 -1.02 -5.33
CA PHE A 45 -5.46 -2.10 -5.20
C PHE A 45 -6.60 -1.82 -6.16
N PHE A 46 -6.73 -2.67 -7.17
CA PHE A 46 -7.74 -2.47 -8.22
C PHE A 46 -9.07 -3.15 -7.84
N GLU A 47 -10.15 -2.71 -8.45
CA GLU A 47 -11.48 -3.27 -8.18
C GLU A 47 -11.56 -4.78 -8.43
N ASN A 48 -10.80 -5.27 -9.39
CA ASN A 48 -10.81 -6.70 -9.75
C ASN A 48 -9.96 -7.56 -8.80
N GLY A 49 -9.37 -6.97 -7.75
CA GLY A 49 -8.57 -7.69 -6.78
C GLY A 49 -7.08 -7.75 -7.12
N GLU A 50 -6.68 -7.23 -8.26
CA GLU A 50 -5.25 -7.17 -8.62
C GLU A 50 -4.56 -6.05 -7.84
N THR A 51 -3.25 -6.17 -7.70
CA THR A 51 -2.43 -5.18 -7.00
C THR A 51 -1.19 -4.84 -7.83
N ALA A 52 -0.58 -3.69 -7.55
CA ALA A 52 0.68 -3.28 -8.16
C ALA A 52 1.50 -2.51 -7.14
N GLY A 53 2.81 -2.70 -7.16
CA GLY A 53 3.71 -2.07 -6.20
C GLY A 53 3.72 -2.79 -4.88
N THR A 54 4.32 -2.17 -3.86
CA THR A 54 4.36 -2.75 -2.51
C THR A 54 4.60 -1.66 -1.48
N VAL A 55 4.06 -1.87 -0.28
CA VAL A 55 4.33 -1.00 0.87
C VAL A 55 5.08 -1.75 1.97
N GLY A 56 5.44 -3.00 1.75
CA GLY A 56 6.22 -3.71 2.75
C GLY A 56 6.10 -5.22 2.75
N GLY A 57 5.45 -5.79 1.75
CA GLY A 57 5.31 -7.24 1.66
C GLY A 57 4.68 -7.83 2.91
N GLY A 58 5.19 -8.98 3.35
CA GLY A 58 4.60 -9.74 4.45
C GLY A 58 4.51 -9.02 5.79
N CYS A 59 5.29 -7.96 5.99
CA CYS A 59 5.28 -7.25 7.28
C CYS A 59 3.96 -6.51 7.54
N VAL A 60 3.35 -5.94 6.51
CA VAL A 60 2.14 -5.13 6.69
C VAL A 60 1.08 -5.39 5.63
N GLU A 61 1.40 -6.17 4.61
CA GLU A 61 0.54 -6.27 3.43
C GLU A 61 -0.88 -6.73 3.74
N ALA A 62 -1.04 -7.72 4.62
CA ALA A 62 -2.36 -8.22 4.99
C ALA A 62 -3.21 -7.16 5.65
N GLU A 63 -2.61 -6.35 6.53
CA GLU A 63 -3.31 -5.28 7.23
C GLU A 63 -3.67 -4.14 6.29
N VAL A 64 -2.74 -3.79 5.40
CA VAL A 64 -3.00 -2.76 4.40
C VAL A 64 -4.10 -3.23 3.44
N TRP A 65 -4.09 -4.51 3.07
CA TRP A 65 -5.11 -5.11 2.22
C TRP A 65 -6.51 -4.95 2.82
N ALA A 66 -6.64 -5.25 4.12
CA ALA A 66 -7.92 -5.12 4.82
C ALA A 66 -8.41 -3.68 4.81
N GLU A 67 -7.51 -2.73 5.07
CA GLU A 67 -7.87 -1.32 5.08
C GLU A 67 -8.16 -0.78 3.67
N ALA A 68 -7.45 -1.31 2.67
CA ALA A 68 -7.71 -0.93 1.27
C ALA A 68 -9.10 -1.41 0.83
N ARG A 69 -9.51 -2.59 1.23
CA ARG A 69 -10.85 -3.10 0.94
C ARG A 69 -11.91 -2.24 1.58
N GLU A 70 -11.68 -1.78 2.80
CA GLU A 70 -12.61 -0.89 3.49
C GLU A 70 -12.69 0.46 2.78
N ALA A 71 -11.56 1.00 2.32
CA ALA A 71 -11.56 2.26 1.57
C ALA A 71 -12.31 2.12 0.26
N MET A 72 -12.18 0.98 -0.41
CA MET A 72 -12.90 0.70 -1.65
C MET A 72 -14.40 0.68 -1.41
N ARG A 73 -14.84 0.12 -0.28
CA ARG A 73 -16.24 0.02 0.08
C ARG A 73 -16.83 1.35 0.54
N SER A 74 -16.11 2.07 1.42
CA SER A 74 -16.64 3.28 2.06
C SER A 74 -16.35 4.56 1.28
N GLY A 75 -15.32 4.56 0.46
CA GLY A 75 -14.86 5.76 -0.25
C GLY A 75 -14.09 6.73 0.63
N GLN A 76 -13.78 6.37 1.86
CA GLN A 76 -13.09 7.26 2.79
C GLN A 76 -11.59 7.08 2.73
N SER A 77 -10.88 8.21 2.74
CA SER A 77 -9.42 8.22 2.83
C SER A 77 -9.01 8.36 4.29
N LYS A 78 -7.94 7.67 4.68
CA LYS A 78 -7.55 7.62 6.08
C LYS A 78 -6.06 7.33 6.23
N LEU A 79 -5.44 7.95 7.23
CA LEU A 79 -4.06 7.66 7.60
C LEU A 79 -4.07 6.57 8.66
N HIS A 80 -3.35 5.49 8.40
CA HIS A 80 -3.27 4.34 9.30
C HIS A 80 -1.86 4.20 9.85
N HIS A 81 -1.77 3.89 11.13
CA HIS A 81 -0.50 3.65 11.81
C HIS A 81 -0.31 2.14 12.01
N PHE A 82 0.79 1.60 11.51
CA PHE A 82 1.11 0.18 11.64
C PHE A 82 2.38 0.00 12.47
N THR A 83 2.31 -0.88 13.45
CA THR A 83 3.46 -1.27 14.25
C THR A 83 3.94 -2.63 13.79
N LEU A 84 5.20 -2.72 13.43
CA LEU A 84 5.80 -3.94 12.92
C LEU A 84 6.48 -4.68 14.05
N THR A 85 6.00 -5.86 14.39
CA THR A 85 6.55 -6.60 15.52
C THR A 85 7.66 -7.54 15.08
N ALA A 86 8.62 -7.76 15.98
CA ALA A 86 9.73 -8.66 15.72
C ALA A 86 9.27 -10.10 15.53
N ASP A 87 8.22 -10.50 16.24
CA ASP A 87 7.70 -11.86 16.15
C ASP A 87 7.16 -12.17 14.76
N GLU A 88 6.37 -11.25 14.23
CA GLU A 88 5.83 -11.39 12.88
C GLU A 88 6.94 -11.41 11.84
N ALA A 89 7.92 -10.53 12.00
CA ALA A 89 9.06 -10.47 11.10
C ALA A 89 9.89 -11.75 11.14
N SER A 90 10.06 -12.33 12.32
CA SER A 90 10.82 -13.56 12.49
C SER A 90 10.18 -14.75 11.77
N GLU A 91 8.87 -14.87 11.85
CA GLU A 91 8.15 -15.95 11.19
C GLU A 91 8.29 -15.89 9.68
N GLU A 92 8.40 -14.70 9.13
CA GLU A 92 8.54 -14.51 7.70
C GLU A 92 9.98 -14.38 7.24
N GLY A 93 10.92 -14.48 8.16
CA GLY A 93 12.33 -14.36 7.85
C GLY A 93 12.75 -12.93 7.50
N MET A 94 11.95 -11.94 7.88
CA MET A 94 12.23 -10.53 7.62
C MET A 94 12.65 -9.82 8.89
N VAL A 95 13.37 -8.70 8.73
CA VAL A 95 13.80 -7.87 9.85
C VAL A 95 12.98 -6.58 9.82
N CYS A 96 11.89 -6.59 10.55
CA CYS A 96 11.04 -5.42 10.73
C CYS A 96 10.94 -5.12 12.22
N GLY A 97 10.85 -3.89 12.59
CA GLY A 97 10.76 -3.52 14.02
C GLY A 97 10.40 -2.07 14.19
N GLY A 98 10.05 -1.43 13.11
CA GLY A 98 9.69 -0.04 13.14
C GLY A 98 8.20 0.19 13.10
N THR A 99 7.82 1.41 12.76
CA THR A 99 6.43 1.80 12.55
C THR A 99 6.30 2.46 11.18
N MET A 100 5.11 2.35 10.60
CA MET A 100 4.82 2.97 9.32
C MET A 100 3.47 3.65 9.38
N ASP A 101 3.39 4.87 8.90
CA ASP A 101 2.13 5.56 8.66
C ASP A 101 1.83 5.45 7.18
N ILE A 102 0.68 4.88 6.85
CA ILE A 102 0.30 4.65 5.46
C ILE A 102 -1.04 5.34 5.20
N PHE A 103 -1.03 6.23 4.20
CA PHE A 103 -2.24 6.92 3.78
C PHE A 103 -2.93 6.08 2.72
N ILE A 104 -4.18 5.70 3.00
CA ILE A 104 -4.97 4.85 2.11
C ILE A 104 -6.13 5.67 1.58
N GLU A 105 -6.22 5.80 0.26
CA GLU A 105 -7.21 6.66 -0.37
C GLU A 105 -7.84 6.00 -1.59
N LEU A 106 -9.11 6.29 -1.79
CA LEU A 106 -9.83 5.85 -2.99
C LEU A 106 -9.72 6.94 -4.05
N VAL A 107 -9.28 6.55 -5.24
CA VAL A 107 -9.22 7.44 -6.40
C VAL A 107 -10.26 6.97 -7.40
N ASN A 108 -11.14 7.87 -7.78
CA ASN A 108 -12.19 7.60 -8.76
C ASN A 108 -11.80 8.12 -10.12
N GLY A 109 -12.25 7.41 -11.12
CA GLY A 109 -12.11 7.85 -12.50
C GLY A 109 -13.09 8.93 -12.89
#